data_111eba39d01ab10ed6ca9fa56749983a
#
_entry.id   111eba39d01ab10ed6ca9fa56749983a
#
_cell.length_a   1.000
_cell.length_b   1.000
_cell.length_c   1.000
_cell.angle_alpha   90.00
_cell.angle_beta   90.00
_cell.angle_gamma   90.00
#
_symmetry.space_group_name_H-M   'P 1'
#
loop_
_entity.id
_entity.type
_entity.pdbx_description
1 polymer ?
#
loop_
_entity_poly.entity_id
_entity_poly.type
_entity_poly.pdbx_seq_one_letter_code
_entity_poly.pdbx_strand_id
1 'polypeptide(L)'
;MIIVGAGIVGASFAYHAYQNGVDKITVLSSHLPGDKNQATSNTWGWVNGYASNDKSYATFRLANLNYWPKLINYISNLNYTSKGAFIWDQDEKDIQNTIKQHQSWGQSVKISTKSELNKHLPYLNNIPTMAGFGVDDLAIDGVRATKALFKASGSKIRSEEHT
;
A
#
# COMPACT_ATOMS: atom_id res chain seq x y z
N MET A 1 -16.59 19.91 3.52
CA MET A 1 -15.87 19.05 4.51
C MET A 1 -14.46 19.56 4.69
N ILE A 2 -13.92 19.50 5.89
CA ILE A 2 -12.52 19.83 6.18
C ILE A 2 -11.79 18.55 6.55
N ILE A 3 -10.61 18.33 5.96
CA ILE A 3 -9.70 17.21 6.24
C ILE A 3 -8.39 17.80 6.75
N VAL A 4 -7.84 17.27 7.82
CA VAL A 4 -6.53 17.67 8.35
C VAL A 4 -5.49 16.63 7.99
N GLY A 5 -4.46 17.05 7.24
CA GLY A 5 -3.35 16.22 6.76
C GLY A 5 -3.41 15.91 5.27
N ALA A 6 -2.33 16.22 4.55
CA ALA A 6 -2.19 16.03 3.10
C ALA A 6 -1.34 14.79 2.73
N GLY A 7 -1.26 13.78 3.60
CA GLY A 7 -0.69 12.48 3.31
C GLY A 7 -1.69 11.55 2.60
N ILE A 8 -1.27 10.29 2.38
CA ILE A 8 -2.08 9.28 1.66
C ILE A 8 -3.45 9.03 2.30
N VAL A 9 -3.54 9.08 3.64
CA VAL A 9 -4.81 8.89 4.36
C VAL A 9 -5.78 10.03 4.07
N GLY A 10 -5.34 11.30 4.19
CA GLY A 10 -6.16 12.46 3.86
C GLY A 10 -6.58 12.49 2.39
N ALA A 11 -5.68 12.09 1.48
CA ALA A 11 -5.97 11.97 0.06
C ALA A 11 -7.05 10.91 -0.23
N SER A 12 -6.95 9.76 0.43
CA SER A 12 -7.95 8.69 0.33
C SER A 12 -9.32 9.16 0.84
N PHE A 13 -9.36 9.83 1.99
CA PHE A 13 -10.61 10.42 2.51
C PHE A 13 -11.21 11.43 1.55
N ALA A 14 -10.41 12.35 1.01
CA ALA A 14 -10.87 13.35 0.05
C ALA A 14 -11.49 12.69 -1.19
N TYR A 15 -10.79 11.72 -1.76
CA TYR A 15 -11.26 10.99 -2.95
C TYR A 15 -12.58 10.26 -2.67
N HIS A 16 -12.66 9.48 -1.60
CA HIS A 16 -13.88 8.72 -1.29
C HIS A 16 -15.05 9.62 -0.89
N ALA A 17 -14.81 10.71 -0.18
CA ALA A 17 -15.84 11.70 0.11
C ALA A 17 -16.41 12.31 -1.17
N TYR A 18 -15.54 12.67 -2.11
CA TYR A 18 -15.96 13.19 -3.41
C TYR A 18 -16.79 12.16 -4.20
N GLN A 19 -16.35 10.88 -4.24
CA GLN A 19 -17.10 9.81 -4.89
C GLN A 19 -18.49 9.57 -4.24
N ASN A 20 -18.65 9.96 -2.97
CA ASN A 20 -19.93 9.89 -2.26
C ASN A 20 -20.72 11.25 -2.25
N GLY A 21 -20.41 12.14 -3.18
CA GLY A 21 -21.19 13.36 -3.43
C GLY A 21 -20.80 14.58 -2.57
N VAL A 22 -19.64 14.53 -1.87
CA VAL A 22 -19.12 15.72 -1.15
C VAL A 22 -18.28 16.56 -2.11
N ASP A 23 -18.88 17.60 -2.67
CA ASP A 23 -18.28 18.47 -3.70
C ASP A 23 -17.39 19.60 -3.16
N LYS A 24 -17.53 19.97 -1.88
CA LYS A 24 -16.72 21.02 -1.22
C LYS A 24 -15.79 20.43 -0.20
N ILE A 25 -14.54 20.16 -0.58
CA ILE A 25 -13.52 19.56 0.29
C ILE A 25 -12.35 20.53 0.39
N THR A 26 -11.98 20.87 1.62
CA THR A 26 -10.76 21.64 1.96
C THR A 26 -9.83 20.78 2.79
N VAL A 27 -8.59 20.68 2.39
CA VAL A 27 -7.54 19.96 3.11
C VAL A 27 -6.61 20.99 3.74
N LEU A 28 -6.44 20.91 5.05
CA LEU A 28 -5.50 21.74 5.83
C LEU A 28 -4.27 20.89 6.16
N SER A 29 -3.08 21.39 5.89
CA SER A 29 -1.83 20.67 6.17
C SER A 29 -0.69 21.66 6.35
N SER A 30 0.29 21.33 7.20
CA SER A 30 1.53 22.11 7.31
C SER A 30 2.37 22.07 6.03
N HIS A 31 2.22 21.03 5.21
CA HIS A 31 3.01 20.82 4.00
C HIS A 31 2.14 20.36 2.84
N LEU A 32 2.59 20.65 1.61
CA LEU A 32 1.94 20.16 0.39
C LEU A 32 2.11 18.63 0.22
N PRO A 33 1.23 17.96 -0.54
CA PRO A 33 1.35 16.53 -0.81
C PRO A 33 2.67 16.15 -1.44
N GLY A 34 3.38 15.21 -0.80
CA GLY A 34 4.69 14.74 -1.26
C GLY A 34 5.87 15.53 -0.72
N ASP A 35 5.66 16.41 0.26
CA ASP A 35 6.75 17.02 1.01
C ASP A 35 7.58 15.95 1.74
N LYS A 36 8.91 16.15 1.78
CA LYS A 36 9.85 15.21 2.39
C LYS A 36 9.63 14.96 3.89
N ASN A 37 8.96 15.86 4.59
CA ASN A 37 8.65 15.75 6.01
C ASN A 37 7.39 14.91 6.27
N GLN A 38 6.65 14.49 5.25
CA GLN A 38 5.48 13.63 5.40
C GLN A 38 5.87 12.15 5.47
N ALA A 39 5.21 11.38 6.34
CA ALA A 39 5.41 9.93 6.44
C ALA A 39 5.21 9.22 5.10
N THR A 40 4.24 9.67 4.30
CA THR A 40 3.97 9.12 2.96
C THR A 40 5.18 9.21 2.02
N SER A 41 5.98 10.27 2.12
CA SER A 41 7.18 10.46 1.30
C SER A 41 8.37 9.61 1.75
N ASN A 42 8.30 9.08 2.96
CA ASN A 42 9.37 8.29 3.61
C ASN A 42 8.99 6.81 3.76
N THR A 43 7.97 6.35 3.07
CA THR A 43 7.58 4.93 3.03
C THR A 43 7.97 4.29 1.70
N TRP A 44 8.25 3.00 1.75
CA TRP A 44 8.48 2.18 0.55
C TRP A 44 7.19 1.80 -0.19
N GLY A 45 6.02 2.19 0.33
CA GLY A 45 4.73 2.05 -0.35
C GLY A 45 4.26 0.61 -0.56
N TRP A 46 4.63 -0.32 0.32
CA TRP A 46 4.21 -1.70 0.24
C TRP A 46 2.76 -1.87 0.68
N VAL A 47 1.88 -2.19 -0.27
CA VAL A 47 0.49 -2.56 -0.03
C VAL A 47 0.42 -4.08 0.03
N ASN A 48 0.13 -4.63 1.19
CA ASN A 48 0.22 -6.06 1.43
C ASN A 48 -0.91 -6.57 2.32
N GLY A 49 -1.19 -7.85 2.19
CA GLY A 49 -2.09 -8.59 3.08
C GLY A 49 -1.34 -9.44 4.11
N TYR A 50 -0.08 -9.74 3.88
CA TYR A 50 0.76 -10.60 4.71
C TYR A 50 1.24 -9.90 5.99
N ALA A 51 1.75 -10.68 6.95
CA ALA A 51 2.31 -10.21 8.22
C ALA A 51 1.29 -9.55 9.18
N SER A 52 0.06 -10.03 9.22
CA SER A 52 -0.93 -9.67 10.24
C SER A 52 -0.96 -10.72 11.35
N ASN A 53 -1.08 -10.27 12.61
CA ASN A 53 -1.09 -11.17 13.76
C ASN A 53 -2.50 -11.66 14.14
N ASP A 54 -3.55 -11.01 13.62
CA ASP A 54 -4.93 -11.42 13.84
C ASP A 54 -5.76 -11.36 12.55
N LYS A 55 -6.84 -12.14 12.53
CA LYS A 55 -7.72 -12.30 11.37
C LYS A 55 -8.47 -11.02 11.01
N SER A 56 -8.87 -10.22 11.98
CA SER A 56 -9.66 -9.00 11.72
C SER A 56 -8.82 -7.98 10.99
N TYR A 57 -7.59 -7.76 11.44
CA TYR A 57 -6.65 -6.87 10.76
C TYR A 57 -6.20 -7.40 9.39
N ALA A 58 -5.97 -8.72 9.28
CA ALA A 58 -5.70 -9.36 7.98
C ALA A 58 -6.83 -9.14 6.97
N THR A 59 -8.07 -9.28 7.41
CA THR A 59 -9.26 -9.05 6.58
C THR A 59 -9.33 -7.58 6.10
N PHE A 60 -9.05 -6.63 6.98
CA PHE A 60 -9.00 -5.21 6.63
C PHE A 60 -7.91 -4.92 5.59
N ARG A 61 -6.69 -5.46 5.79
CA ARG A 61 -5.59 -5.28 4.85
C ARG A 61 -5.89 -5.93 3.49
N LEU A 62 -6.49 -7.10 3.48
CA LEU A 62 -6.90 -7.80 2.26
C LEU A 62 -7.96 -7.02 1.48
N ALA A 63 -8.94 -6.45 2.17
CA ALA A 63 -9.93 -5.57 1.55
C ALA A 63 -9.26 -4.36 0.87
N ASN A 64 -8.29 -3.74 1.54
CA ASN A 64 -7.51 -2.65 0.97
C ASN A 64 -6.70 -3.11 -0.25
N LEU A 65 -5.95 -4.22 -0.14
CA LEU A 65 -5.16 -4.77 -1.23
C LEU A 65 -6.03 -5.05 -2.48
N ASN A 66 -7.20 -5.65 -2.29
CA ASN A 66 -8.14 -5.95 -3.37
C ASN A 66 -8.81 -4.71 -3.97
N TYR A 67 -8.77 -3.58 -3.29
CA TYR A 67 -9.33 -2.32 -3.79
C TYR A 67 -8.36 -1.54 -4.69
N TRP A 68 -7.04 -1.67 -4.50
CA TRP A 68 -6.04 -0.95 -5.29
C TRP A 68 -6.15 -1.14 -6.81
N PRO A 69 -6.41 -2.34 -7.36
CA PRO A 69 -6.61 -2.51 -8.80
C PRO A 69 -7.75 -1.67 -9.37
N LYS A 70 -8.83 -1.48 -8.58
CA LYS A 70 -9.94 -0.60 -8.97
C LYS A 70 -9.50 0.85 -9.01
N LEU A 71 -8.79 1.33 -7.98
CA LEU A 71 -8.25 2.70 -7.95
C LEU A 71 -7.33 2.97 -9.14
N ILE A 72 -6.43 2.03 -9.45
CA ILE A 72 -5.49 2.13 -10.58
C ILE A 72 -6.23 2.25 -11.91
N ASN A 73 -7.33 1.54 -12.09
CA ASN A 73 -8.13 1.60 -13.32
C ASN A 73 -8.93 2.91 -13.46
N TYR A 74 -9.33 3.54 -12.35
CA TYR A 74 -10.18 4.73 -12.37
C TYR A 74 -9.42 6.05 -12.25
N ILE A 75 -8.23 6.04 -11.69
CA ILE A 75 -7.45 7.26 -11.40
C ILE A 75 -6.25 7.35 -12.33
N SER A 76 -6.27 8.35 -13.21
CA SER A 76 -5.16 8.64 -14.12
C SER A 76 -3.85 8.87 -13.36
N ASN A 77 -2.75 8.32 -13.88
CA ASN A 77 -1.40 8.39 -13.29
C ASN A 77 -1.23 7.67 -11.95
N LEU A 78 -2.17 6.83 -11.57
CA LEU A 78 -2.02 5.91 -10.46
C LEU A 78 -1.64 4.53 -10.99
N ASN A 79 -0.45 4.04 -10.66
CA ASN A 79 0.06 2.73 -11.05
C ASN A 79 0.83 2.09 -9.91
N TYR A 80 0.94 0.76 -9.93
CA TYR A 80 1.92 0.06 -9.11
C TYR A 80 3.28 0.05 -9.82
N THR A 81 4.36 0.02 -9.03
CA THR A 81 5.75 -0.09 -9.54
C THR A 81 6.19 -1.54 -9.67
N SER A 82 5.67 -2.41 -8.81
CA SER A 82 5.87 -3.87 -8.89
C SER A 82 4.69 -4.62 -8.29
N LYS A 83 4.55 -5.90 -8.67
CA LYS A 83 3.57 -6.84 -8.13
C LYS A 83 4.28 -8.06 -7.55
N GLY A 84 3.77 -8.52 -6.40
CA GLY A 84 4.34 -9.61 -5.62
C GLY A 84 5.44 -9.14 -4.66
N ALA A 85 5.56 -9.81 -3.52
CA ALA A 85 6.59 -9.56 -2.53
C ALA A 85 7.08 -10.85 -1.89
N PHE A 86 8.41 -10.99 -1.74
CA PHE A 86 9.03 -12.06 -0.98
C PHE A 86 9.28 -11.60 0.46
N ILE A 87 9.01 -12.49 1.42
CA ILE A 87 9.11 -12.20 2.86
C ILE A 87 9.80 -13.38 3.55
N TRP A 88 10.87 -13.12 4.29
CA TRP A 88 11.66 -14.15 4.99
C TRP A 88 12.30 -13.63 6.30
N ASP A 89 11.52 -12.92 7.08
CA ASP A 89 11.92 -12.34 8.38
C ASP A 89 11.81 -13.32 9.57
N GLN A 90 11.42 -14.57 9.31
CA GLN A 90 11.16 -15.61 10.30
C GLN A 90 11.95 -16.89 9.98
N ASP A 91 12.02 -17.84 10.90
CA ASP A 91 12.51 -19.18 10.59
C ASP A 91 11.56 -19.96 9.66
N GLU A 92 12.04 -21.04 9.05
CA GLU A 92 11.29 -21.80 8.04
C GLU A 92 9.96 -22.35 8.56
N LYS A 93 9.93 -22.81 9.81
CA LYS A 93 8.72 -23.36 10.44
C LYS A 93 7.68 -22.28 10.64
N ASP A 94 8.11 -21.11 11.09
CA ASP A 94 7.22 -19.97 11.33
C ASP A 94 6.70 -19.39 10.01
N ILE A 95 7.55 -19.33 8.98
CA ILE A 95 7.11 -18.96 7.62
C ILE A 95 6.00 -19.90 7.13
N GLN A 96 6.19 -21.23 7.27
CA GLN A 96 5.18 -22.21 6.85
C GLN A 96 3.86 -22.06 7.60
N ASN A 97 3.92 -21.90 8.92
CA ASN A 97 2.75 -21.72 9.77
C ASN A 97 2.01 -20.41 9.40
N THR A 98 2.73 -19.32 9.26
CA THR A 98 2.19 -18.02 8.89
C THR A 98 1.50 -18.10 7.52
N ILE A 99 2.13 -18.72 6.54
CA ILE A 99 1.52 -18.89 5.19
C ILE A 99 0.21 -19.68 5.27
N LYS A 100 0.19 -20.82 5.97
CA LYS A 100 -1.03 -21.62 6.15
C LYS A 100 -2.15 -20.81 6.82
N GLN A 101 -1.81 -20.06 7.85
CA GLN A 101 -2.73 -19.19 8.55
C GLN A 101 -3.30 -18.11 7.62
N HIS A 102 -2.47 -17.41 6.88
CA HIS A 102 -2.90 -16.37 5.95
C HIS A 102 -3.72 -16.91 4.78
N GLN A 103 -3.37 -18.10 4.27
CA GLN A 103 -4.20 -18.80 3.28
C GLN A 103 -5.60 -19.11 3.82
N SER A 104 -5.70 -19.55 5.10
CA SER A 104 -6.99 -19.80 5.76
C SER A 104 -7.85 -18.54 5.93
N TRP A 105 -7.23 -17.36 5.85
CA TRP A 105 -7.91 -16.05 5.88
C TRP A 105 -8.21 -15.49 4.48
N GLY A 106 -7.91 -16.27 3.43
CA GLY A 106 -8.23 -15.92 2.04
C GLY A 106 -7.15 -15.12 1.32
N GLN A 107 -5.92 -15.07 1.84
CA GLN A 107 -4.82 -14.38 1.14
C GLN A 107 -4.17 -15.27 0.08
N SER A 108 -3.81 -14.64 -1.04
CA SER A 108 -3.02 -15.27 -2.11
C SER A 108 -1.53 -15.24 -1.73
N VAL A 109 -1.13 -16.12 -0.83
CA VAL A 109 0.26 -16.26 -0.40
C VAL A 109 0.73 -17.70 -0.60
N LYS A 110 1.98 -17.89 -1.01
CA LYS A 110 2.58 -19.22 -1.22
C LYS A 110 4.00 -19.30 -0.69
N ILE A 111 4.49 -20.52 -0.50
CA ILE A 111 5.91 -20.77 -0.22
C ILE A 111 6.69 -20.64 -1.53
N SER A 112 7.81 -19.94 -1.47
CA SER A 112 8.82 -19.92 -2.54
C SER A 112 10.10 -20.57 -2.06
N THR A 113 10.64 -21.45 -2.89
CA THR A 113 11.89 -22.19 -2.65
C THR A 113 13.12 -21.33 -2.97
N LYS A 114 14.29 -21.72 -2.47
CA LYS A 114 15.57 -21.08 -2.81
C LYS A 114 15.80 -20.99 -4.32
N SER A 115 15.41 -22.01 -5.07
CA SER A 115 15.55 -22.03 -6.53
C SER A 115 14.67 -20.96 -7.20
N GLU A 116 13.45 -20.78 -6.73
CA GLU A 116 12.56 -19.71 -7.23
C GLU A 116 13.07 -18.33 -6.83
N LEU A 117 13.53 -18.17 -5.59
CA LEU A 117 14.13 -16.92 -5.12
C LEU A 117 15.34 -16.51 -5.95
N ASN A 118 16.25 -17.45 -6.26
CA ASN A 118 17.43 -17.18 -7.10
C ASN A 118 17.05 -16.67 -8.50
N LYS A 119 15.94 -17.14 -9.07
CA LYS A 119 15.48 -16.66 -10.39
C LYS A 119 14.99 -15.22 -10.37
N HIS A 120 14.34 -14.83 -9.28
CA HIS A 120 13.77 -13.50 -9.13
C HIS A 120 14.73 -12.48 -8.50
N LEU A 121 15.68 -12.95 -7.70
CA LEU A 121 16.60 -12.14 -6.91
C LEU A 121 18.07 -12.54 -7.16
N PRO A 122 18.52 -12.59 -8.43
CA PRO A 122 19.85 -13.14 -8.78
C PRO A 122 21.03 -12.32 -8.20
N TYR A 123 20.78 -11.10 -7.72
CA TYR A 123 21.82 -10.20 -7.19
C TYR A 123 21.95 -10.28 -5.67
N LEU A 124 21.15 -11.08 -4.98
CA LEU A 124 21.25 -11.26 -3.52
C LEU A 124 22.20 -12.40 -3.18
N ASN A 125 23.22 -12.09 -2.40
CA ASN A 125 24.26 -13.08 -2.01
C ASN A 125 23.76 -14.08 -0.94
N ASN A 126 22.87 -13.65 -0.03
CA ASN A 126 22.36 -14.46 1.08
C ASN A 126 20.87 -14.70 0.95
N ILE A 127 20.50 -15.59 0.02
CA ILE A 127 19.10 -15.96 -0.18
C ILE A 127 18.72 -17.07 0.79
N PRO A 128 17.60 -16.96 1.52
CA PRO A 128 17.11 -17.99 2.40
C PRO A 128 16.72 -19.25 1.62
N THR A 129 16.60 -20.38 2.31
CA THR A 129 16.14 -21.64 1.73
C THR A 129 14.68 -21.59 1.31
N MET A 130 13.90 -20.73 1.97
CA MET A 130 12.47 -20.54 1.75
C MET A 130 12.04 -19.11 2.11
N ALA A 131 10.98 -18.63 1.43
CA ALA A 131 10.30 -17.38 1.72
C ALA A 131 8.80 -17.51 1.52
N GLY A 132 8.02 -16.64 2.16
CA GLY A 132 6.65 -16.37 1.75
C GLY A 132 6.64 -15.52 0.48
N PHE A 133 5.66 -15.74 -0.40
CA PHE A 133 5.41 -14.90 -1.56
C PHE A 133 3.96 -14.42 -1.58
N GLY A 134 3.75 -13.14 -1.31
CA GLY A 134 2.46 -12.48 -1.46
C GLY A 134 2.21 -12.17 -2.93
N VAL A 135 1.33 -12.96 -3.57
CA VAL A 135 1.12 -12.92 -5.03
C VAL A 135 0.49 -11.61 -5.50
N ASP A 136 -0.42 -11.08 -4.71
CA ASP A 136 -1.19 -9.89 -5.05
C ASP A 136 -0.65 -8.61 -4.40
N ASP A 137 0.40 -8.72 -3.59
CA ASP A 137 1.06 -7.58 -2.97
C ASP A 137 1.54 -6.60 -4.05
N LEU A 138 1.49 -5.30 -3.73
CA LEU A 138 1.85 -4.24 -4.66
C LEU A 138 2.88 -3.30 -4.03
N ALA A 139 3.77 -2.76 -4.85
CA ALA A 139 4.55 -1.59 -4.49
C ALA A 139 3.97 -0.36 -5.20
N ILE A 140 3.68 0.69 -4.42
CA ILE A 140 3.06 1.93 -4.90
C ILE A 140 3.97 3.10 -4.55
N ASP A 141 4.19 4.01 -5.49
CA ASP A 141 4.76 5.31 -5.16
C ASP A 141 3.73 6.12 -4.35
N GLY A 142 3.95 6.23 -3.04
CA GLY A 142 3.03 6.87 -2.11
C GLY A 142 2.81 8.35 -2.41
N VAL A 143 3.84 9.06 -2.86
CA VAL A 143 3.75 10.48 -3.24
C VAL A 143 2.89 10.64 -4.49
N ARG A 144 3.15 9.84 -5.50
CA ARG A 144 2.38 9.85 -6.75
C ARG A 144 0.93 9.47 -6.51
N ALA A 145 0.68 8.44 -5.69
CA ALA A 145 -0.66 8.03 -5.31
C ALA A 145 -1.43 9.13 -4.56
N THR A 146 -0.78 9.78 -3.60
CA THR A 146 -1.37 10.90 -2.85
C THR A 146 -1.78 12.04 -3.76
N LYS A 147 -0.89 12.47 -4.66
CA LYS A 147 -1.17 13.54 -5.63
C LYS A 147 -2.29 13.17 -6.60
N ALA A 148 -2.32 11.94 -7.07
CA ALA A 148 -3.36 11.44 -7.98
C ALA A 148 -4.75 11.41 -7.33
N LEU A 149 -4.83 10.93 -6.08
CA LEU A 149 -6.08 10.89 -5.30
C LEU A 149 -6.62 12.31 -5.02
N PHE A 150 -5.76 13.25 -4.58
CA PHE A 150 -6.19 14.63 -4.39
C PHE A 150 -6.67 15.29 -5.68
N LYS A 151 -5.94 15.08 -6.79
CA LYS A 151 -6.36 15.58 -8.09
C LYS A 151 -7.74 15.03 -8.49
N ALA A 152 -7.96 13.74 -8.28
CA ALA A 152 -9.23 13.07 -8.61
C ALA A 152 -10.39 13.49 -7.69
N SER A 153 -10.11 14.01 -6.49
CA SER A 153 -11.13 14.52 -5.56
C SER A 153 -11.54 15.97 -5.82
N GLY A 154 -10.82 16.71 -6.67
CA GLY A 154 -11.05 18.14 -6.87
C GLY A 154 -10.90 19.00 -5.60
N SER A 155 -10.30 18.47 -4.53
CA SER A 155 -10.16 19.16 -3.25
C SER A 155 -9.21 20.35 -3.33
N LYS A 156 -9.50 21.39 -2.53
CA LYS A 156 -8.58 22.54 -2.34
C LYS A 156 -7.65 22.24 -1.18
N ILE A 157 -6.34 22.32 -1.42
CA ILE A 157 -5.31 22.13 -0.40
C ILE A 157 -4.81 23.50 0.05
N ARG A 158 -4.77 23.74 1.36
CA ARG A 158 -4.19 24.93 1.98
C ARG A 158 -3.06 24.49 2.91
N SER A 159 -1.87 25.04 2.71
CA SER A 159 -0.70 24.84 3.55
C SER A 159 -0.24 26.15 4.19
N GLU A 160 0.60 26.05 5.21
CA GLU A 160 1.19 27.24 5.87
C GLU A 160 2.05 28.05 4.90
N GLU A 161 2.55 27.44 3.82
CA GLU A 161 3.32 28.13 2.76
C GLU A 161 2.44 29.08 1.91
N HIS A 162 1.12 29.06 2.09
CA HIS A 162 0.15 29.84 1.32
C HIS A 162 -0.67 30.81 2.18
N THR A 163 -0.26 31.04 3.42
CA THR A 163 -0.78 32.07 4.30
C THR A 163 0.21 33.22 4.38
#